data_cbee0bbf5e9a2cd49b338cacca209aad
#
_entry.id   cbee0bbf5e9a2cd49b338cacca209aad
#
_cell.length_a   1.000
_cell.length_b   1.000
_cell.length_c   1.000
_cell.angle_alpha   90.00
_cell.angle_beta   90.00
_cell.angle_gamma   90.00
#
_symmetry.space_group_name_H-M   'P 1'
#
loop_
_entity.id
_entity.type
_entity.pdbx_description
1 polymer ?
#
loop_
_entity_poly.entity_id
_entity_poly.type
_entity_poly.pdbx_seq_one_letter_code
_entity_poly.pdbx_strand_id
1 'polypeptide(L)'
;MAYLGRQPEIGNFVKLDDISTQFNSSLSTFNTLVSGQAYTVSNPYATIVGADGAIFNPGIDYYFNSTTIVFATAPSAALNGKFFCMVFGDTLNSGIPSNGTITNEKLATGTIQYSALASTTKGTLLAYSLIFGA
;
A
#
# COMPACT_ATOMS: atom_id res chain seq x y z
N MET A 1 -30.22 -16.22 -2.63
CA MET A 1 -30.35 -14.85 -2.05
C MET A 1 -29.14 -14.03 -2.46
N ALA A 2 -29.37 -12.87 -3.05
CA ALA A 2 -28.25 -11.97 -3.35
C ALA A 2 -27.69 -11.41 -2.05
N TYR A 3 -26.38 -11.42 -1.90
CA TYR A 3 -25.70 -10.80 -0.77
C TYR A 3 -25.81 -9.28 -0.89
N LEU A 4 -26.54 -8.67 0.02
CA LEU A 4 -26.74 -7.22 0.07
C LEU A 4 -25.71 -6.58 1.00
N GLY A 5 -24.53 -6.38 0.53
CA GLY A 5 -23.47 -5.77 1.29
C GLY A 5 -22.15 -5.88 0.58
N ARG A 6 -21.14 -5.28 1.16
CA ARG A 6 -19.78 -5.42 0.66
C ARG A 6 -19.35 -6.86 0.79
N GLN A 7 -18.88 -7.45 -0.28
CA GLN A 7 -18.26 -8.77 -0.17
C GLN A 7 -17.12 -8.68 0.84
N PRO A 8 -16.97 -9.67 1.74
CA PRO A 8 -15.82 -9.72 2.61
C PRO A 8 -14.58 -9.67 1.74
N GLU A 9 -13.84 -8.59 1.82
CA GLU A 9 -12.52 -8.55 1.20
C GLU A 9 -11.65 -9.56 1.91
N ILE A 10 -11.06 -10.47 1.17
CA ILE A 10 -9.95 -11.29 1.63
C ILE A 10 -8.96 -10.30 2.23
N GLY A 11 -8.60 -10.48 3.49
CA GLY A 11 -7.75 -9.54 4.20
C GLY A 11 -6.55 -9.12 3.35
N ASN A 12 -6.18 -7.87 3.45
CA ASN A 12 -5.11 -7.29 2.64
C ASN A 12 -3.76 -7.89 3.08
N PHE A 13 -3.44 -9.05 2.52
CA PHE A 13 -2.17 -9.73 2.75
C PHE A 13 -1.32 -9.61 1.50
N VAL A 14 -0.10 -9.19 1.69
CA VAL A 14 0.89 -9.13 0.62
C VAL A 14 2.07 -10.01 1.01
N LYS A 15 2.41 -10.96 0.15
CA LYS A 15 3.64 -11.72 0.26
C LYS A 15 4.70 -11.05 -0.59
N LEU A 16 5.81 -10.66 0.03
CA LEU A 16 6.97 -10.15 -0.71
C LEU A 16 7.68 -11.27 -1.47
N ASP A 17 8.34 -10.90 -2.53
CA ASP A 17 9.14 -11.84 -3.32
C ASP A 17 10.31 -12.39 -2.49
N ASP A 18 10.74 -13.60 -2.80
CA ASP A 18 11.85 -14.25 -2.12
C ASP A 18 13.18 -13.59 -2.49
N ILE A 19 13.83 -12.99 -1.50
CA ILE A 19 15.12 -12.33 -1.63
C ILE A 19 16.29 -13.20 -1.18
N SER A 20 16.02 -14.41 -0.71
CA SER A 20 17.02 -15.28 -0.09
C SER A 20 18.15 -15.73 -1.03
N THR A 21 17.92 -15.68 -2.33
CA THR A 21 18.98 -15.95 -3.34
C THR A 21 20.15 -14.95 -3.27
N GLN A 22 19.92 -13.79 -2.65
CA GLN A 22 20.92 -12.74 -2.47
C GLN A 22 21.65 -12.83 -1.12
N PHE A 23 21.25 -13.75 -0.24
CA PHE A 23 21.86 -13.93 1.07
C PHE A 23 23.28 -14.51 0.95
N ASN A 24 24.24 -13.84 1.57
CA ASN A 24 25.67 -14.19 1.43
C ASN A 24 26.49 -13.96 2.70
N SER A 25 25.82 -13.80 3.85
CA SER A 25 26.45 -13.50 5.16
C SER A 25 27.20 -12.15 5.22
N SER A 26 27.11 -11.33 4.19
CA SER A 26 27.78 -10.01 4.13
C SER A 26 26.80 -8.88 3.83
N LEU A 27 25.83 -9.12 2.96
CA LEU A 27 24.82 -8.14 2.59
C LEU A 27 23.67 -8.17 3.60
N SER A 28 23.26 -7.00 4.10
CA SER A 28 22.16 -6.84 5.06
C SER A 28 20.97 -6.08 4.52
N THR A 29 21.06 -5.48 3.34
CA THR A 29 20.02 -4.64 2.75
C THR A 29 19.56 -5.24 1.43
N PHE A 30 18.24 -5.39 1.27
CA PHE A 30 17.62 -6.01 0.09
C PHE A 30 16.40 -5.23 -0.35
N ASN A 31 16.15 -5.17 -1.66
CA ASN A 31 14.96 -4.54 -2.19
C ASN A 31 13.71 -5.38 -1.87
N THR A 32 12.65 -4.70 -1.47
CA THR A 32 11.33 -5.32 -1.27
C THR A 32 10.53 -5.24 -2.56
N LEU A 33 10.16 -6.40 -3.08
CA LEU A 33 9.45 -6.53 -4.34
C LEU A 33 8.17 -7.35 -4.15
N VAL A 34 7.17 -7.07 -4.97
CA VAL A 34 5.97 -7.88 -5.15
C VAL A 34 5.78 -8.11 -6.65
N SER A 35 5.85 -9.35 -7.09
CA SER A 35 5.82 -9.70 -8.52
C SER A 35 6.82 -8.89 -9.36
N GLY A 36 8.02 -8.69 -8.84
CA GLY A 36 9.11 -7.95 -9.48
C GLY A 36 9.00 -6.43 -9.43
N GLN A 37 7.93 -5.88 -8.84
CA GLN A 37 7.75 -4.44 -8.68
C GLN A 37 8.15 -3.98 -7.27
N ALA A 38 8.80 -2.82 -7.17
CA ALA A 38 9.19 -2.25 -5.89
C ALA A 38 7.96 -2.03 -4.99
N TYR A 39 8.06 -2.47 -3.75
CA TYR A 39 7.00 -2.37 -2.77
C TYR A 39 7.47 -1.65 -1.51
N THR A 40 6.73 -0.65 -1.06
CA THR A 40 7.00 0.07 0.17
C THR A 40 6.17 -0.49 1.32
N VAL A 41 6.81 -0.92 2.38
CA VAL A 41 6.14 -1.37 3.59
C VAL A 41 5.87 -0.16 4.49
N SER A 42 4.60 0.16 4.68
CA SER A 42 4.19 1.36 5.44
C SER A 42 4.34 1.16 6.94
N ASN A 43 4.11 -0.04 7.45
CA ASN A 43 4.21 -0.36 8.86
C ASN A 43 5.03 -1.63 9.10
N PRO A 44 6.27 -1.52 9.58
CA PRO A 44 7.12 -2.69 9.86
C PRO A 44 6.53 -3.67 10.88
N TYR A 45 5.73 -3.16 11.82
CA TYR A 45 5.11 -4.00 12.85
C TYR A 45 3.90 -4.79 12.34
N ALA A 46 3.41 -4.48 11.17
CA ALA A 46 2.38 -5.25 10.47
C ALA A 46 2.98 -6.30 9.52
N THR A 47 4.18 -6.78 9.80
CA THR A 47 4.87 -7.76 8.98
C THR A 47 5.29 -8.97 9.78
N ILE A 48 5.35 -10.13 9.12
CA ILE A 48 6.01 -11.32 9.64
C ILE A 48 7.12 -11.69 8.67
N VAL A 49 8.35 -11.64 9.15
CA VAL A 49 9.54 -12.04 8.41
C VAL A 49 10.12 -13.27 9.06
N GLY A 50 10.40 -14.27 8.26
CA GLY A 50 10.97 -15.52 8.77
C GLY A 50 11.86 -16.22 7.76
N ALA A 51 12.72 -17.08 8.28
CA ALA A 51 13.55 -17.96 7.49
C ALA A 51 13.87 -19.23 8.27
N ASP A 52 13.77 -20.39 7.60
CA ASP A 52 14.12 -21.71 8.17
C ASP A 52 13.45 -22.01 9.51
N GLY A 53 12.18 -21.61 9.65
CA GLY A 53 11.38 -21.83 10.89
C GLY A 53 11.62 -20.79 11.99
N ALA A 54 12.53 -19.87 11.84
CA ALA A 54 12.74 -18.76 12.76
C ALA A 54 11.97 -17.51 12.30
N ILE A 55 11.37 -16.80 13.26
CA ILE A 55 10.70 -15.52 13.03
C ILE A 55 11.59 -14.41 13.56
N PHE A 56 11.79 -13.38 12.73
CA PHE A 56 12.58 -12.20 13.10
C PHE A 56 11.74 -11.15 13.80
N ASN A 57 12.33 -10.45 14.76
CA ASN A 57 11.65 -9.41 15.53
C ASN A 57 11.75 -8.05 14.83
N PRO A 58 10.60 -7.44 14.45
CA PRO A 58 10.61 -6.14 13.81
C PRO A 58 11.16 -5.04 14.71
N GLY A 59 12.02 -4.20 14.17
CA GLY A 59 12.69 -3.11 14.89
C GLY A 59 13.93 -3.53 15.67
N ILE A 60 14.19 -4.83 15.81
CA ILE A 60 15.41 -5.39 16.46
C ILE A 60 16.24 -6.14 15.43
N ASP A 61 15.66 -7.16 14.80
CA ASP A 61 16.37 -8.01 13.85
C ASP A 61 16.33 -7.44 12.43
N TYR A 62 15.30 -6.67 12.13
CA TYR A 62 15.15 -5.99 10.83
C TYR A 62 14.32 -4.71 10.94
N TYR A 63 14.47 -3.84 9.96
CA TYR A 63 13.59 -2.69 9.74
C TYR A 63 13.42 -2.46 8.24
N PHE A 64 12.41 -1.66 7.88
CA PHE A 64 12.20 -1.25 6.49
C PHE A 64 12.60 0.21 6.29
N ASN A 65 13.22 0.47 5.14
CA ASN A 65 13.54 1.81 4.70
C ASN A 65 13.03 1.98 3.27
N SER A 66 11.87 2.64 3.14
CA SER A 66 11.18 2.80 1.86
C SER A 66 10.94 1.44 1.18
N THR A 67 11.62 1.15 0.09
CA THR A 67 11.51 -0.07 -0.71
C THR A 67 12.59 -1.10 -0.38
N THR A 68 13.19 -1.03 0.80
CA THR A 68 14.22 -1.98 1.23
C THR A 68 13.94 -2.54 2.61
N ILE A 69 14.32 -3.80 2.82
CA ILE A 69 14.44 -4.41 4.14
C ILE A 69 15.91 -4.42 4.53
N VAL A 70 16.19 -4.05 5.78
CA VAL A 70 17.54 -4.03 6.34
C VAL A 70 17.57 -4.95 7.56
N PHE A 71 18.43 -5.93 7.54
CA PHE A 71 18.68 -6.84 8.68
C PHE A 71 19.79 -6.31 9.58
N ALA A 72 19.60 -6.46 10.89
CA ALA A 72 20.63 -6.11 11.87
C ALA A 72 21.89 -6.99 11.73
N THR A 73 21.70 -8.24 11.32
CA THR A 73 22.77 -9.19 11.00
C THR A 73 22.58 -9.73 9.59
N ALA A 74 23.61 -9.73 8.78
CA ALA A 74 23.56 -10.20 7.40
C ALA A 74 23.11 -11.67 7.34
N PRO A 75 22.02 -12.00 6.60
CA PRO A 75 21.51 -13.36 6.53
C PRO A 75 22.49 -14.31 5.86
N SER A 76 22.58 -15.52 6.40
CA SER A 76 23.47 -16.57 5.86
C SER A 76 22.97 -17.09 4.52
N ALA A 77 23.90 -17.44 3.64
CA ALA A 77 23.61 -18.13 2.38
C ALA A 77 22.90 -19.51 2.59
N ALA A 78 23.02 -20.11 3.76
CA ALA A 78 22.29 -21.33 4.12
C ALA A 78 20.77 -21.16 4.18
N LEU A 79 20.26 -19.93 4.24
CA LEU A 79 18.84 -19.59 4.24
C LEU A 79 18.25 -19.43 2.84
N ASN A 80 19.00 -19.71 1.80
CA ASN A 80 18.53 -19.66 0.42
C ASN A 80 17.32 -20.59 0.22
N GLY A 81 16.24 -20.05 -0.36
CA GLY A 81 14.97 -20.74 -0.57
C GLY A 81 14.12 -20.93 0.68
N LYS A 82 14.50 -20.37 1.82
CA LYS A 82 13.81 -20.54 3.10
C LYS A 82 13.22 -19.25 3.66
N PHE A 83 13.35 -18.14 2.97
CA PHE A 83 12.86 -16.84 3.41
C PHE A 83 11.39 -16.63 3.01
N PHE A 84 10.67 -15.99 3.88
CA PHE A 84 9.36 -15.42 3.54
C PHE A 84 9.13 -14.10 4.29
N CYS A 85 8.36 -13.22 3.68
CA CYS A 85 7.86 -12.01 4.32
C CYS A 85 6.40 -11.81 3.94
N MET A 86 5.56 -11.70 4.95
CA MET A 86 4.13 -11.39 4.81
C MET A 86 3.87 -10.01 5.39
N VAL A 87 3.15 -9.19 4.66
CA VAL A 87 2.67 -7.86 5.10
C VAL A 87 1.17 -7.96 5.33
N PHE A 88 0.71 -7.54 6.51
CA PHE A 88 -0.69 -7.59 6.91
C PHE A 88 -1.27 -6.18 7.03
N GLY A 89 -2.51 -6.02 6.57
CA GLY A 89 -3.27 -4.80 6.86
C GLY A 89 -2.63 -3.53 6.33
N ASP A 90 -1.80 -3.64 5.29
CA ASP A 90 -1.32 -2.45 4.62
C ASP A 90 -2.53 -1.69 4.10
N THR A 91 -2.76 -0.52 4.67
CA THR A 91 -3.82 0.34 4.17
C THR A 91 -3.49 0.61 2.71
N LEU A 92 -4.38 0.19 1.83
CA LEU A 92 -4.35 0.70 0.47
C LEU A 92 -4.22 2.22 0.60
N ASN A 93 -3.03 2.72 0.34
CA ASN A 93 -2.89 4.13 0.08
C ASN A 93 -3.75 4.38 -1.16
N SER A 94 -5.01 4.71 -0.91
CA SER A 94 -5.94 5.11 -1.96
C SER A 94 -5.50 6.46 -2.49
N GLY A 95 -4.26 6.53 -2.94
CA GLY A 95 -3.60 7.71 -3.43
C GLY A 95 -4.53 8.70 -4.12
N ILE A 96 -4.07 9.84 -4.43
CA ILE A 96 -4.84 10.81 -5.22
C ILE A 96 -5.36 10.08 -6.47
N PRO A 97 -6.69 9.97 -6.65
CA PRO A 97 -7.22 9.30 -7.83
C PRO A 97 -6.64 9.91 -9.10
N SER A 98 -6.26 9.07 -10.03
CA SER A 98 -5.76 9.54 -11.34
C SER A 98 -6.79 10.44 -12.01
N ASN A 99 -6.33 11.40 -12.80
CA ASN A 99 -7.22 12.30 -13.52
C ASN A 99 -8.25 11.53 -14.33
N GLY A 100 -9.52 11.92 -14.20
CA GLY A 100 -10.64 11.32 -14.92
C GLY A 100 -11.15 9.98 -14.36
N THR A 101 -10.60 9.48 -13.25
CA THR A 101 -11.06 8.21 -12.65
C THR A 101 -12.28 8.36 -11.75
N ILE A 102 -12.58 9.57 -11.29
CA ILE A 102 -13.79 9.86 -10.52
C ILE A 102 -14.89 10.25 -11.48
N THR A 103 -15.83 9.36 -11.72
CA THR A 103 -17.00 9.58 -12.57
C THR A 103 -18.24 9.87 -11.71
N ASN A 104 -19.31 10.35 -12.34
CA ASN A 104 -20.57 10.63 -11.65
C ASN A 104 -21.12 9.42 -10.88
N GLU A 105 -20.92 8.22 -11.41
CA GLU A 105 -21.38 6.97 -10.76
C GLU A 105 -20.63 6.68 -9.45
N LYS A 106 -19.45 7.24 -9.28
CA LYS A 106 -18.64 7.08 -8.06
C LYS A 106 -18.97 8.11 -6.99
N LEU A 107 -19.77 9.12 -7.34
CA LEU A 107 -20.18 10.19 -6.43
C LEU A 107 -21.66 10.02 -6.09
N ALA A 108 -21.98 9.84 -4.81
CA ALA A 108 -23.37 9.87 -4.37
C ALA A 108 -23.91 11.30 -4.46
N THR A 109 -25.22 11.41 -4.70
CA THR A 109 -25.91 12.71 -4.74
C THR A 109 -25.66 13.49 -3.45
N GLY A 110 -25.25 14.75 -3.57
CA GLY A 110 -24.98 15.62 -2.43
C GLY A 110 -23.62 15.40 -1.75
N THR A 111 -22.77 14.51 -2.27
CA THR A 111 -21.44 14.22 -1.70
C THR A 111 -20.51 15.43 -1.78
N ILE A 112 -20.57 16.21 -2.85
CA ILE A 112 -19.74 17.40 -3.03
C ILE A 112 -20.51 18.64 -2.58
N GLN A 113 -20.08 19.22 -1.48
CA GLN A 113 -20.64 20.46 -0.97
C GLN A 113 -20.01 21.67 -1.66
N TYR A 114 -20.78 22.75 -1.77
CA TYR A 114 -20.31 24.00 -2.36
C TYR A 114 -19.02 24.52 -1.70
N SER A 115 -18.89 24.35 -0.39
CA SER A 115 -17.68 24.73 0.36
C SER A 115 -16.41 24.00 -0.07
N ALA A 116 -16.55 22.78 -0.61
CA ALA A 116 -15.43 21.94 -1.06
C ALA A 116 -14.93 22.31 -2.47
N LEU A 117 -15.66 23.17 -3.19
CA LEU A 117 -15.28 23.59 -4.53
C LEU A 117 -14.20 24.68 -4.48
N ALA A 118 -13.30 24.69 -5.46
CA ALA A 118 -12.32 25.77 -5.62
C ALA A 118 -13.05 27.11 -5.91
N SER A 119 -12.46 28.21 -5.50
CA SER A 119 -13.04 29.56 -5.67
C SER A 119 -13.33 29.91 -7.13
N THR A 120 -12.49 29.48 -8.04
CA THR A 120 -12.70 29.65 -9.49
C THR A 120 -13.94 28.90 -9.97
N THR A 121 -14.15 27.66 -9.52
CA THR A 121 -15.34 26.86 -9.86
C THR A 121 -16.62 27.50 -9.29
N LYS A 122 -16.54 28.03 -8.06
CA LYS A 122 -17.68 28.77 -7.45
C LYS A 122 -18.07 30.00 -8.25
N GLY A 123 -17.07 30.77 -8.70
CA GLY A 123 -17.30 31.94 -9.54
C GLY A 123 -17.97 31.60 -10.86
N THR A 124 -17.53 30.54 -11.52
CA THR A 124 -18.10 30.07 -12.78
C THR A 124 -19.55 29.58 -12.60
N LEU A 125 -19.84 28.84 -11.53
CA LEU A 125 -21.20 28.37 -11.22
C LEU A 125 -22.14 29.55 -10.96
N LEU A 126 -21.72 30.58 -10.22
CA LEU A 126 -22.49 31.78 -9.98
C LEU A 126 -22.75 32.56 -11.27
N ALA A 127 -21.75 32.70 -12.15
CA ALA A 127 -21.89 33.37 -13.44
C ALA A 127 -22.94 32.66 -14.32
N TYR A 128 -22.89 31.33 -14.42
CA TYR A 128 -23.89 30.57 -15.17
C TYR A 128 -25.30 30.71 -14.57
N SER A 129 -25.43 30.67 -13.24
CA SER A 129 -26.68 30.87 -12.58
C SER A 129 -27.31 32.28 -12.88
N LEU A 130 -26.49 33.31 -12.86
CA LEU A 130 -26.94 34.66 -13.19
C LEU A 130 -27.34 34.82 -14.66
N ILE A 131 -26.62 34.20 -15.59
CA ILE A 131 -26.87 34.28 -17.04
C ILE A 131 -28.13 33.48 -17.43
N PHE A 132 -28.30 32.29 -16.89
CA PHE A 132 -29.39 31.37 -17.25
C PHE A 132 -30.60 31.44 -16.32
N GLY A 133 -30.60 32.26 -15.30
CA GLY A 133 -31.71 32.47 -14.39
C GLY A 133 -32.09 31.28 -13.55
N ALA A 134 -31.15 30.41 -13.25
CA ALA A 134 -31.38 29.20 -12.49
C ALA A 134 -31.40 29.47 -10.97
#